data_f0048063f01dc77e72e9ffa1376e1d69
#
_entry.id   f0048063f01dc77e72e9ffa1376e1d69
#
_cell.length_a   1.000
_cell.length_b   1.000
_cell.length_c   1.000
_cell.angle_alpha   90.00
_cell.angle_beta   90.00
_cell.angle_gamma   90.00
#
_symmetry.space_group_name_H-M   'P 1'
#
loop_
_entity.id
_entity.type
_entity.pdbx_description
1 polymer ?
#
loop_
_entity_poly.entity_id
_entity_poly.type
_entity_poly.pdbx_seq_one_letter_code
_entity_poly.pdbx_strand_id
1 'polypeptide(L)'
;MRAFLLTSAFIGLLAACTPPAQQAERPDTPPGPTTIACNDVAPNTARQITVTDEIVTAAAASDLRGGSITPGTYDLVSAMRVGSATGWSGTRAVALAVSEDQAGAVTFNVASAAPSGETDRWTATFTETPQPRVAYTCGRIGEVPADFAAQNNVLQLRLQDGAGGQLALEFQRRS
;
A
#
# COMPACT_ATOMS: atom_id res chain seq x y z
N MET A 1 -97.09 -22.31 -11.65
CA MET A 1 -96.99 -21.36 -12.80
C MET A 1 -95.56 -20.97 -12.99
N ARG A 2 -95.07 -21.15 -14.18
CA ARG A 2 -93.80 -20.66 -14.72
C ARG A 2 -92.47 -21.29 -14.26
N ALA A 3 -92.04 -22.20 -15.12
CA ALA A 3 -90.70 -22.76 -15.19
C ALA A 3 -89.68 -21.70 -15.60
N PHE A 4 -88.49 -21.85 -15.06
CA PHE A 4 -87.30 -21.23 -15.67
C PHE A 4 -86.13 -22.27 -15.67
N LEU A 5 -85.62 -22.43 -16.88
CA LEU A 5 -84.57 -23.32 -17.29
C LEU A 5 -83.22 -22.89 -16.74
N LEU A 6 -82.48 -23.84 -16.19
CA LEU A 6 -81.08 -23.71 -15.82
C LEU A 6 -80.19 -24.04 -17.02
N THR A 7 -79.49 -23.09 -17.51
CA THR A 7 -78.45 -23.29 -18.50
C THR A 7 -77.08 -23.36 -17.79
N SER A 8 -76.48 -24.52 -17.79
CA SER A 8 -75.12 -24.75 -17.24
C SER A 8 -74.09 -24.32 -18.29
N ALA A 9 -73.30 -23.35 -17.95
CA ALA A 9 -72.10 -22.97 -18.72
C ALA A 9 -70.86 -23.65 -18.13
N PHE A 10 -70.28 -24.53 -18.91
CA PHE A 10 -68.97 -25.16 -18.64
C PHE A 10 -67.86 -24.17 -18.99
N ILE A 11 -67.13 -23.68 -17.98
CA ILE A 11 -65.95 -22.88 -18.19
C ILE A 11 -64.76 -23.84 -18.10
N GLY A 12 -64.15 -24.13 -19.26
CA GLY A 12 -62.92 -24.90 -19.32
C GLY A 12 -61.71 -24.06 -18.84
N LEU A 13 -61.06 -24.52 -17.76
CA LEU A 13 -59.78 -23.97 -17.36
C LEU A 13 -58.70 -24.49 -18.28
N LEU A 14 -58.17 -23.61 -19.16
CA LEU A 14 -56.91 -23.81 -19.83
C LEU A 14 -55.78 -23.50 -18.87
N ALA A 15 -55.14 -24.51 -18.32
CA ALA A 15 -53.87 -24.38 -17.60
C ALA A 15 -52.75 -24.02 -18.60
N ALA A 16 -52.41 -22.76 -18.65
CA ALA A 16 -51.24 -22.30 -19.39
C ALA A 16 -49.98 -22.71 -18.60
N CYS A 17 -49.27 -23.74 -19.04
CA CYS A 17 -47.89 -24.02 -18.58
C CYS A 17 -46.99 -22.89 -19.04
N THR A 18 -46.65 -21.97 -18.16
CA THR A 18 -45.60 -20.99 -18.36
C THR A 18 -44.27 -21.72 -18.23
N PRO A 19 -43.41 -21.74 -19.26
CA PRO A 19 -42.07 -22.31 -19.11
C PRO A 19 -41.27 -21.48 -18.08
N PRO A 20 -40.40 -22.11 -17.27
CA PRO A 20 -39.60 -21.38 -16.32
C PRO A 20 -38.74 -20.36 -17.08
N ALA A 21 -38.79 -19.10 -16.62
CA ALA A 21 -37.95 -18.05 -17.15
C ALA A 21 -36.49 -18.52 -17.04
N GLN A 22 -35.84 -18.77 -18.18
CA GLN A 22 -34.40 -18.93 -18.25
C GLN A 22 -33.82 -17.64 -17.67
N GLN A 23 -33.23 -17.74 -16.49
CA GLN A 23 -32.34 -16.71 -15.98
C GLN A 23 -31.27 -16.54 -17.03
N ALA A 24 -31.31 -15.42 -17.74
CA ALA A 24 -30.20 -15.02 -18.61
C ALA A 24 -28.96 -15.01 -17.71
N GLU A 25 -28.04 -15.94 -17.96
CA GLU A 25 -26.70 -15.89 -17.38
C GLU A 25 -26.17 -14.48 -17.62
N ARG A 26 -25.98 -13.76 -16.50
CA ARG A 26 -25.35 -12.45 -16.53
C ARG A 26 -23.98 -12.68 -17.16
N PRO A 27 -23.62 -12.01 -18.27
CA PRO A 27 -22.29 -12.15 -18.83
C PRO A 27 -21.27 -11.97 -17.71
N ASP A 28 -20.41 -12.95 -17.52
CA ASP A 28 -19.28 -12.85 -16.58
C ASP A 28 -18.55 -11.57 -16.93
N THR A 29 -18.67 -10.57 -16.05
CA THR A 29 -17.89 -9.35 -16.17
C THR A 29 -16.42 -9.82 -16.16
N PRO A 30 -15.64 -9.55 -17.22
CA PRO A 30 -14.22 -9.91 -17.20
C PRO A 30 -13.61 -9.41 -15.91
N PRO A 31 -12.79 -10.22 -15.19
CA PRO A 31 -12.11 -9.73 -14.02
C PRO A 31 -11.40 -8.44 -14.39
N GLY A 32 -11.72 -7.36 -13.67
CA GLY A 32 -11.06 -6.06 -13.87
C GLY A 32 -9.54 -6.25 -13.80
N PRO A 33 -8.74 -5.37 -14.41
CA PRO A 33 -7.31 -5.49 -14.41
C PRO A 33 -6.83 -5.65 -12.97
N THR A 34 -6.28 -6.81 -12.65
CA THR A 34 -5.68 -7.09 -11.35
C THR A 34 -4.46 -6.18 -11.25
N THR A 35 -4.54 -5.14 -10.45
CA THR A 35 -3.39 -4.30 -10.16
C THR A 35 -2.38 -5.19 -9.44
N ILE A 36 -1.33 -5.59 -10.12
CA ILE A 36 -0.26 -6.39 -9.51
C ILE A 36 0.37 -5.52 -8.44
N ALA A 37 0.24 -5.94 -7.19
CA ALA A 37 0.89 -5.23 -6.09
C ALA A 37 2.42 -5.34 -6.25
N CYS A 38 3.14 -4.24 -6.03
CA CYS A 38 4.60 -4.20 -6.16
C CYS A 38 5.33 -5.20 -5.28
N ASN A 39 4.73 -5.59 -4.16
CA ASN A 39 5.24 -6.55 -3.20
C ASN A 39 4.10 -7.05 -2.30
N ASP A 40 4.38 -8.08 -1.52
CA ASP A 40 3.45 -8.72 -0.58
C ASP A 40 3.71 -8.38 0.89
N VAL A 41 4.58 -7.42 1.17
CA VAL A 41 4.91 -6.99 2.53
C VAL A 41 3.64 -6.58 3.28
N ALA A 42 3.47 -7.08 4.49
CA ALA A 42 2.33 -6.77 5.34
C ALA A 42 2.71 -5.75 6.43
N PRO A 43 2.14 -4.53 6.43
CA PRO A 43 2.28 -3.58 7.52
C PRO A 43 1.72 -4.17 8.82
N ASN A 44 2.38 -3.90 9.94
CA ASN A 44 1.83 -4.23 11.25
C ASN A 44 0.82 -3.16 11.67
N THR A 45 -0.45 -3.39 11.36
CA THR A 45 -1.53 -2.41 11.59
C THR A 45 -1.79 -2.12 13.07
N ALA A 46 -1.29 -2.96 14.00
CA ALA A 46 -1.32 -2.68 15.43
C ALA A 46 -0.24 -1.64 15.84
N ARG A 47 0.76 -1.42 15.01
CA ARG A 47 1.83 -0.43 15.22
C ARG A 47 1.66 0.73 14.24
N GLN A 48 0.82 1.66 14.60
CA GLN A 48 0.62 2.89 13.83
C GLN A 48 1.43 4.03 14.44
N ILE A 49 2.03 4.84 13.57
CA ILE A 49 2.70 6.07 13.95
C ILE A 49 2.04 7.27 13.29
N THR A 50 2.08 8.41 13.94
CA THR A 50 1.66 9.68 13.33
C THR A 50 2.88 10.37 12.74
N VAL A 51 2.77 10.76 11.48
CA VAL A 51 3.80 11.58 10.81
C VAL A 51 3.77 12.97 11.40
N THR A 52 4.89 13.44 11.91
CA THR A 52 5.02 14.80 12.46
C THR A 52 5.66 15.73 11.45
N ASP A 53 5.46 17.03 11.63
CA ASP A 53 6.11 18.08 10.85
C ASP A 53 7.16 18.77 11.70
N GLU A 54 8.35 18.92 11.13
CA GLU A 54 9.40 19.73 11.72
C GLU A 54 9.70 20.92 10.81
N ILE A 55 9.43 22.11 11.33
CA ILE A 55 9.80 23.36 10.67
C ILE A 55 11.24 23.67 11.09
N VAL A 56 12.19 23.15 10.34
CA VAL A 56 13.61 23.42 10.61
C VAL A 56 14.04 24.62 9.80
N THR A 57 14.48 25.64 10.48
CA THR A 57 15.09 26.83 9.86
C THR A 57 16.53 26.59 9.40
N ALA A 58 17.19 25.57 9.90
CA ALA A 58 18.43 25.00 9.40
C ALA A 58 18.48 23.56 9.88
N ALA A 59 18.32 22.62 8.96
CA ALA A 59 18.47 21.21 9.30
C ALA A 59 19.82 21.00 9.94
N ALA A 60 19.83 20.65 11.22
CA ALA A 60 20.98 19.95 11.75
C ALA A 60 21.12 18.72 10.85
N ALA A 61 22.16 18.71 10.01
CA ALA A 61 22.50 17.52 9.25
C ALA A 61 22.60 16.41 10.29
N SER A 62 21.62 15.51 10.30
CA SER A 62 21.72 14.36 11.18
C SER A 62 22.95 13.63 10.73
N ASP A 63 23.78 13.25 11.67
CA ASP A 63 24.98 12.45 11.42
C ASP A 63 24.61 11.01 10.98
N LEU A 64 23.83 10.88 9.90
CA LEU A 64 23.56 9.59 9.29
C LEU A 64 24.83 9.15 8.59
N ARG A 65 25.55 8.21 9.24
CA ARG A 65 26.92 7.83 8.85
C ARG A 65 26.99 6.52 8.08
N GLY A 66 25.89 6.07 7.49
CA GLY A 66 25.84 4.78 6.81
C GLY A 66 25.80 3.60 7.78
N GLY A 67 26.43 2.52 7.40
CA GLY A 67 26.45 1.27 8.16
C GLY A 67 25.95 0.10 7.32
N SER A 68 25.98 -1.11 7.85
CA SER A 68 25.51 -2.29 7.13
C SER A 68 24.03 -2.50 7.39
N ILE A 69 23.21 -2.41 6.33
CA ILE A 69 21.78 -2.66 6.40
C ILE A 69 21.57 -4.18 6.44
N THR A 70 21.10 -4.69 7.56
CA THR A 70 20.85 -6.13 7.72
C THR A 70 19.56 -6.54 7.03
N PRO A 71 19.53 -7.56 6.16
CA PRO A 71 18.29 -8.07 5.58
C PRO A 71 17.28 -8.50 6.63
N GLY A 72 15.98 -8.29 6.33
CA GLY A 72 14.89 -8.63 7.25
C GLY A 72 13.71 -7.68 7.11
N THR A 73 12.71 -7.86 7.95
CA THR A 73 11.52 -7.00 8.00
C THR A 73 11.63 -6.01 9.15
N TYR A 74 11.28 -4.79 8.87
CA TYR A 74 11.33 -3.66 9.79
C TYR A 74 9.95 -3.01 9.89
N ASP A 75 9.59 -2.55 11.09
CA ASP A 75 8.42 -1.69 11.31
C ASP A 75 8.86 -0.25 11.49
N LEU A 76 8.13 0.68 10.90
CA LEU A 76 8.32 2.10 11.14
C LEU A 76 7.97 2.45 12.58
N VAL A 77 8.86 3.14 13.26
CA VAL A 77 8.68 3.59 14.66
C VAL A 77 8.63 5.11 14.78
N SER A 78 9.16 5.82 13.78
CA SER A 78 9.09 7.28 13.71
C SER A 78 9.08 7.74 12.26
N ALA A 79 8.31 8.78 11.97
CA ALA A 79 8.31 9.48 10.69
C ALA A 79 8.10 10.97 10.89
N MET A 80 8.92 11.76 10.20
CA MET A 80 8.90 13.20 10.29
C MET A 80 9.10 13.83 8.91
N ARG A 81 8.27 14.82 8.59
CA ARG A 81 8.48 15.68 7.43
C ARG A 81 9.34 16.87 7.87
N VAL A 82 10.38 17.12 7.11
CA VAL A 82 11.34 18.20 7.38
C VAL A 82 11.29 19.21 6.24
N GLY A 83 11.23 20.48 6.56
CA GLY A 83 11.18 21.56 5.57
C GLY A 83 9.87 21.55 4.76
N SER A 84 9.96 21.62 3.44
CA SER A 84 8.81 21.63 2.52
C SER A 84 8.40 20.24 2.01
N ALA A 85 8.66 19.19 2.78
CA ALA A 85 8.23 17.83 2.41
C ALA A 85 6.72 17.74 2.26
N THR A 86 6.26 17.06 1.21
CA THR A 86 4.84 16.88 0.88
C THR A 86 4.38 15.42 0.97
N GLY A 87 5.31 14.51 1.20
CA GLY A 87 5.06 13.07 1.32
C GLY A 87 4.13 12.71 2.48
N TRP A 88 4.18 11.51 2.92
CA TRP A 88 3.24 10.96 3.91
C TRP A 88 2.72 11.96 4.95
N SER A 89 1.43 11.87 5.24
CA SER A 89 0.77 12.66 6.29
C SER A 89 -0.14 11.75 7.13
N GLY A 90 -0.53 12.25 8.30
CA GLY A 90 -1.45 11.56 9.19
C GLY A 90 -0.86 10.31 9.85
N THR A 91 -1.72 9.38 10.23
CA THR A 91 -1.35 8.14 10.92
C THR A 91 -1.25 6.99 9.93
N ARG A 92 -0.21 6.16 10.04
CA ARG A 92 -0.05 4.96 9.21
C ARG A 92 0.83 3.90 9.85
N ALA A 93 0.59 2.65 9.49
CA ALA A 93 1.48 1.53 9.76
C ALA A 93 2.34 1.31 8.52
N VAL A 94 3.66 1.18 8.67
CA VAL A 94 4.57 0.96 7.55
C VAL A 94 5.52 -0.18 7.88
N ALA A 95 5.68 -1.10 6.93
CA ALA A 95 6.70 -2.13 6.98
C ALA A 95 7.64 -1.99 5.79
N LEU A 96 8.90 -2.22 6.05
CA LEU A 96 9.99 -2.29 5.08
C LEU A 96 10.61 -3.69 5.16
N ALA A 97 10.57 -4.44 4.07
CA ALA A 97 11.38 -5.65 3.93
C ALA A 97 12.63 -5.32 3.13
N VAL A 98 13.77 -5.63 3.71
CA VAL A 98 15.08 -5.48 3.10
C VAL A 98 15.57 -6.85 2.68
N SER A 99 15.97 -6.98 1.43
CA SER A 99 16.65 -8.15 0.90
C SER A 99 17.94 -7.74 0.19
N GLU A 100 18.89 -8.63 0.19
CA GLU A 100 20.17 -8.48 -0.51
C GLU A 100 20.35 -9.68 -1.43
N ASP A 101 20.71 -9.46 -2.68
CA ASP A 101 20.99 -10.53 -3.62
C ASP A 101 22.44 -11.03 -3.49
N GLN A 102 22.79 -12.06 -4.27
CA GLN A 102 24.14 -12.64 -4.26
C GLN A 102 25.23 -11.66 -4.76
N ALA A 103 24.84 -10.62 -5.46
CA ALA A 103 25.74 -9.58 -5.95
C ALA A 103 25.87 -8.40 -4.98
N GLY A 104 25.16 -8.44 -3.83
CA GLY A 104 25.16 -7.39 -2.82
C GLY A 104 24.21 -6.23 -3.13
N ALA A 105 23.32 -6.37 -4.11
CA ALA A 105 22.33 -5.34 -4.39
C ALA A 105 21.21 -5.40 -3.36
N VAL A 106 20.95 -4.26 -2.71
CA VAL A 106 19.92 -4.13 -1.66
C VAL A 106 18.60 -3.71 -2.29
N THR A 107 17.54 -4.44 -1.97
CA THR A 107 16.19 -4.14 -2.39
C THR A 107 15.32 -3.78 -1.20
N PHE A 108 14.59 -2.69 -1.31
CA PHE A 108 13.57 -2.23 -0.38
C PHE A 108 12.18 -2.53 -0.93
N ASN A 109 11.39 -3.30 -0.19
CA ASN A 109 9.98 -3.51 -0.43
C ASN A 109 9.20 -2.84 0.70
N VAL A 110 8.45 -1.81 0.38
CA VAL A 110 7.69 -1.03 1.36
C VAL A 110 6.20 -1.22 1.17
N ALA A 111 5.50 -1.36 2.26
CA ALA A 111 4.05 -1.30 2.32
C ALA A 111 3.60 -0.41 3.47
N SER A 112 2.66 0.46 3.19
CA SER A 112 2.05 1.41 4.11
C SER A 112 0.53 1.21 4.13
N ALA A 113 -0.08 1.30 5.29
CA ALA A 113 -1.53 1.28 5.46
C ALA A 113 -1.98 2.41 6.40
N ALA A 114 -2.91 3.22 5.95
CA ALA A 114 -3.58 4.22 6.77
C ALA A 114 -4.81 3.61 7.47
N PRO A 115 -5.30 4.19 8.58
CA PRO A 115 -6.53 3.74 9.24
C PRO A 115 -7.77 3.77 8.33
N SER A 116 -7.77 4.63 7.32
CA SER A 116 -8.80 4.74 6.29
C SER A 116 -8.86 3.53 5.34
N GLY A 117 -7.87 2.62 5.41
CA GLY A 117 -7.70 1.52 4.46
C GLY A 117 -6.89 1.89 3.22
N GLU A 118 -6.47 3.15 3.06
CA GLU A 118 -5.54 3.54 2.01
C GLU A 118 -4.21 2.80 2.18
N THR A 119 -3.72 2.21 1.09
CA THR A 119 -2.43 1.50 1.05
C THR A 119 -1.51 2.12 0.02
N ASP A 120 -0.23 2.19 0.33
CA ASP A 120 0.84 2.59 -0.58
C ASP A 120 1.90 1.48 -0.58
N ARG A 121 2.29 1.02 -1.77
CA ARG A 121 3.29 -0.03 -1.94
C ARG A 121 4.28 0.37 -3.01
N TRP A 122 5.54 0.18 -2.71
CA TRP A 122 6.59 0.39 -3.70
C TRP A 122 7.78 -0.54 -3.47
N THR A 123 8.52 -0.77 -4.52
CA THR A 123 9.80 -1.50 -4.51
C THR A 123 10.87 -0.60 -5.10
N ALA A 124 12.06 -0.65 -4.52
CA ALA A 124 13.20 0.14 -4.99
C ALA A 124 14.51 -0.61 -4.75
N THR A 125 15.50 -0.30 -5.57
CA THR A 125 16.89 -0.65 -5.33
C THR A 125 17.56 0.46 -4.53
N PHE A 126 18.27 0.09 -3.49
CA PHE A 126 19.10 1.00 -2.71
C PHE A 126 20.57 0.87 -3.11
N THR A 127 21.22 2.00 -3.35
CA THR A 127 22.63 2.06 -3.71
C THR A 127 23.35 3.05 -2.80
N GLU A 128 24.49 2.68 -2.24
CA GLU A 128 25.26 3.52 -1.30
C GLU A 128 26.24 4.45 -2.02
N THR A 129 26.85 3.98 -3.11
CA THR A 129 27.95 4.67 -3.78
C THR A 129 27.59 5.13 -5.20
N PRO A 130 28.07 6.28 -5.68
CA PRO A 130 28.93 7.26 -5.00
C PRO A 130 28.22 8.11 -3.95
N GLN A 131 26.89 8.13 -3.96
CA GLN A 131 26.02 8.77 -2.96
C GLN A 131 24.80 7.89 -2.73
N PRO A 132 24.33 7.76 -1.48
CA PRO A 132 23.15 6.96 -1.21
C PRO A 132 21.92 7.44 -1.98
N ARG A 133 21.17 6.48 -2.57
CA ARG A 133 19.98 6.75 -3.35
C ARG A 133 19.02 5.59 -3.36
N VAL A 134 17.75 5.90 -3.56
CA VAL A 134 16.65 4.95 -3.71
C VAL A 134 16.09 5.09 -5.12
N ALA A 135 16.27 4.08 -5.96
CA ALA A 135 15.74 4.01 -7.32
C ALA A 135 14.48 3.15 -7.35
N TYR A 136 13.33 3.75 -7.60
CA TYR A 136 12.05 3.06 -7.61
C TYR A 136 11.93 2.16 -8.83
N THR A 137 11.56 0.90 -8.59
CA THR A 137 11.35 -0.11 -9.64
C THR A 137 9.88 -0.50 -9.79
N CYS A 138 9.03 -0.18 -8.81
CA CYS A 138 7.59 -0.39 -8.85
C CYS A 138 6.86 0.55 -7.88
N GLY A 139 5.63 0.93 -8.20
CA GLY A 139 4.73 1.76 -7.38
C GLY A 139 5.05 3.25 -7.38
N ARG A 140 6.27 3.60 -7.63
CA ARG A 140 6.75 4.97 -7.80
C ARG A 140 7.72 5.02 -8.98
N ILE A 141 8.04 6.22 -9.44
CA ILE A 141 8.92 6.45 -10.59
C ILE A 141 10.07 7.36 -10.19
N GLY A 142 11.23 7.09 -10.76
CA GLY A 142 12.41 7.92 -10.58
C GLY A 142 13.33 7.44 -9.48
N GLU A 143 14.22 8.32 -9.09
CA GLU A 143 15.26 8.09 -8.12
C GLU A 143 15.33 9.29 -7.17
N VAL A 144 15.54 9.04 -5.90
CA VAL A 144 15.68 10.08 -4.88
C VAL A 144 16.99 9.91 -4.12
N PRO A 145 17.71 11.01 -3.84
CA PRO A 145 18.82 11.02 -2.90
C PRO A 145 18.35 10.54 -1.54
N ALA A 146 19.21 9.82 -0.85
CA ALA A 146 18.96 9.32 0.48
C ALA A 146 20.19 9.52 1.37
N ASP A 147 19.94 9.74 2.67
CA ASP A 147 20.94 9.53 3.70
C ASP A 147 20.47 8.40 4.60
N PHE A 148 21.39 7.66 5.19
CA PHE A 148 20.99 6.56 6.08
C PHE A 148 21.99 6.33 7.21
N ALA A 149 21.48 5.69 8.27
CA ALA A 149 22.31 5.05 9.28
C ALA A 149 21.68 3.70 9.65
N ALA A 150 22.50 2.66 9.73
CA ALA A 150 22.07 1.33 10.11
C ALA A 150 22.91 0.84 11.29
N GLN A 151 22.27 0.63 12.44
CA GLN A 151 22.93 0.20 13.67
C GLN A 151 21.95 -0.51 14.62
N ASN A 152 22.37 -1.58 15.26
CA ASN A 152 21.61 -2.23 16.34
C ASN A 152 20.15 -2.56 16.02
N ASN A 153 19.86 -3.10 14.82
CA ASN A 153 18.51 -3.39 14.34
C ASN A 153 17.64 -2.14 14.08
N VAL A 154 18.21 -0.96 14.10
CA VAL A 154 17.57 0.30 13.69
C VAL A 154 18.10 0.71 12.33
N LEU A 155 17.20 1.09 11.43
CA LEU A 155 17.52 1.69 10.15
C LEU A 155 16.87 3.08 10.11
N GLN A 156 17.69 4.10 10.04
CA GLN A 156 17.27 5.48 9.80
C GLN A 156 17.47 5.80 8.32
N LEU A 157 16.44 6.33 7.69
CA LEU A 157 16.45 6.78 6.30
C LEU A 157 15.96 8.22 6.25
N ARG A 158 16.65 9.03 5.47
CA ARG A 158 16.20 10.36 5.09
C ARG A 158 16.12 10.42 3.59
N LEU A 159 14.92 10.52 3.07
CA LEU A 159 14.63 10.56 1.64
C LEU A 159 14.32 11.99 1.22
N GLN A 160 14.90 12.43 0.12
CA GLN A 160 14.53 13.70 -0.49
C GLN A 160 13.06 13.64 -0.91
N ASP A 161 12.28 14.64 -0.51
CA ASP A 161 10.86 14.76 -0.84
C ASP A 161 10.55 16.18 -1.33
N GLY A 162 10.42 16.29 -2.66
CA GLY A 162 10.27 17.59 -3.32
C GLY A 162 11.53 18.45 -3.32
N ALA A 163 11.39 19.71 -3.70
CA ALA A 163 12.50 20.61 -3.99
C ALA A 163 13.18 21.25 -2.75
N GLY A 164 12.95 20.78 -1.59
CA GLY A 164 13.54 21.35 -0.35
C GLY A 164 13.01 20.69 0.90
N GLY A 165 12.32 19.58 0.75
CA GLY A 165 11.83 18.78 1.85
C GLY A 165 12.53 17.44 1.97
N GLN A 166 12.42 16.83 3.11
CA GLN A 166 12.93 15.50 3.40
C GLN A 166 11.90 14.73 4.24
N LEU A 167 11.83 13.44 4.01
CA LEU A 167 11.07 12.51 4.83
C LEU A 167 12.08 11.71 5.67
N ALA A 168 12.11 11.99 6.97
CA ALA A 168 12.96 11.29 7.93
C ALA A 168 12.18 10.12 8.55
N LEU A 169 12.70 8.91 8.42
CA LEU A 169 12.08 7.65 8.81
C LEU A 169 13.00 6.87 9.72
N GLU A 170 12.46 6.32 10.80
CA GLU A 170 13.17 5.38 11.64
C GLU A 170 12.43 4.06 11.69
N PHE A 171 13.13 2.99 11.37
CA PHE A 171 12.62 1.63 11.34
C PHE A 171 13.31 0.76 12.37
N GLN A 172 12.53 -0.09 13.05
CA GLN A 172 13.01 -1.11 13.96
C GLN A 172 12.82 -2.49 13.35
N ARG A 173 13.88 -3.29 13.28
CA ARG A 173 13.81 -4.67 12.77
C ARG A 173 12.90 -5.52 13.66
N ARG A 174 12.08 -6.33 13.04
CA ARG A 174 11.26 -7.35 13.72
C ARG A 174 12.18 -8.44 14.28
N SER A 175 11.89 -8.86 15.49
CA SER A 175 12.54 -10.01 16.15
C SER A 175 12.00 -11.34 15.64
#